data_610384c1ba5167c4aa7ff73bfa35a3d8
#
_entry.id   610384c1ba5167c4aa7ff73bfa35a3d8
#
_cell.length_a   1.000
_cell.length_b   1.000
_cell.length_c   1.000
_cell.angle_alpha   90.00
_cell.angle_beta   90.00
_cell.angle_gamma   90.00
#
_symmetry.space_group_name_H-M   'P 1'
#
loop_
_entity.id
_entity.type
_entity.pdbx_description
1 polymer ?
#
loop_
_entity_poly.entity_id
_entity_poly.type
_entity_poly.pdbx_seq_one_letter_code
_entity_poly.pdbx_strand_id
1 'polypeptide(L)'
;MAVIFVSLVCPYNRGKDFHFHQEMEPEVETVYPKLQPMLSLSNKAFKNQFGHLSGSWRGKKPLQRNAIIALANLGDRTALPAIWRCATEDVRPVIRGTAYWAIGQLGIKEPEQWLERLQQCEELEPEEEARVELQAAIERLKTIVASSGADRKNKSVD
;
A
#
# COMPACT_ATOMS: atom_id res chain seq x y z
N MET A 1 -8.84 -15.26 3.84
CA MET A 1 -8.63 -16.65 4.31
C MET A 1 -9.88 -17.27 4.97
N ALA A 2 -10.67 -16.56 5.76
CA ALA A 2 -11.86 -17.14 6.42
C ALA A 2 -12.88 -17.78 5.46
N VAL A 3 -13.16 -17.17 4.30
CA VAL A 3 -14.15 -17.66 3.32
C VAL A 3 -13.75 -19.02 2.74
N ILE A 4 -12.46 -19.25 2.48
CA ILE A 4 -11.95 -20.55 1.96
C ILE A 4 -12.17 -21.66 2.99
N PHE A 5 -11.95 -21.39 4.28
CA PHE A 5 -12.18 -22.36 5.35
C PHE A 5 -13.65 -22.75 5.45
N VAL A 6 -14.56 -21.78 5.38
CA VAL A 6 -16.02 -22.05 5.41
C VAL A 6 -16.44 -22.92 4.23
N SER A 7 -15.91 -22.66 3.03
CA SER A 7 -16.22 -23.47 1.86
C SER A 7 -15.69 -24.90 1.95
N LEU A 8 -14.51 -25.12 2.54
CA LEU A 8 -13.91 -26.44 2.73
C LEU A 8 -14.63 -27.31 3.78
N VAL A 9 -15.17 -26.70 4.83
CA VAL A 9 -15.86 -27.43 5.90
C VAL A 9 -17.37 -27.53 5.70
N CYS A 10 -17.94 -26.85 4.70
CA CYS A 10 -19.36 -26.85 4.41
C CYS A 10 -19.83 -28.26 3.98
N PRO A 11 -20.78 -28.88 4.70
CA PRO A 11 -21.24 -30.23 4.36
C PRO A 11 -21.91 -30.32 2.98
N TYR A 12 -22.48 -29.20 2.47
CA TYR A 12 -23.06 -29.12 1.13
C TYR A 12 -22.03 -29.09 0.00
N ASN A 13 -20.77 -28.79 0.30
CA ASN A 13 -19.68 -28.78 -0.68
C ASN A 13 -18.90 -30.11 -0.72
N ARG A 14 -19.19 -31.04 0.20
CA ARG A 14 -18.51 -32.33 0.22
C ARG A 14 -18.94 -33.19 -0.96
N GLY A 15 -17.96 -33.74 -1.70
CA GLY A 15 -18.21 -34.62 -2.84
C GLY A 15 -18.81 -33.93 -4.07
N LYS A 16 -18.79 -32.61 -4.13
CA LYS A 16 -19.15 -31.84 -5.32
C LYS A 16 -17.91 -31.67 -6.18
N ASP A 17 -17.99 -32.09 -7.44
CA ASP A 17 -17.01 -31.69 -8.44
C ASP A 17 -17.12 -30.20 -8.66
N PHE A 18 -15.98 -29.50 -8.62
CA PHE A 18 -15.93 -28.09 -8.98
C PHE A 18 -16.14 -27.99 -10.49
N HIS A 19 -17.37 -27.78 -10.93
CA HIS A 19 -17.65 -27.40 -12.29
C HIS A 19 -17.23 -25.94 -12.47
N PHE A 20 -16.14 -25.74 -13.17
CA PHE A 20 -15.72 -24.42 -13.61
C PHE A 20 -16.67 -23.97 -14.71
N HIS A 21 -17.52 -22.99 -14.40
CA HIS A 21 -18.35 -22.33 -15.38
C HIS A 21 -17.49 -21.31 -16.11
N GLN A 22 -17.16 -21.58 -17.37
CA GLN A 22 -16.30 -20.73 -18.19
C GLN A 22 -16.85 -19.30 -18.34
N GLU A 23 -18.18 -19.15 -18.34
CA GLU A 23 -18.87 -17.86 -18.35
C GLU A 23 -18.71 -17.04 -17.06
N MET A 24 -18.29 -17.68 -15.96
CA MET A 24 -18.00 -17.02 -14.66
C MET A 24 -16.52 -16.80 -14.43
N GLU A 25 -15.67 -17.17 -15.39
CA GLU A 25 -14.24 -16.96 -15.29
C GLU A 25 -13.95 -15.46 -15.43
N PRO A 26 -13.45 -14.80 -14.36
CA PRO A 26 -13.24 -13.36 -14.41
C PRO A 26 -12.00 -13.06 -15.26
N GLU A 27 -12.02 -11.93 -15.94
CA GLU A 27 -10.84 -11.43 -16.64
C GLU A 27 -9.66 -11.28 -15.70
N VAL A 28 -8.50 -11.82 -16.08
CA VAL A 28 -7.28 -11.86 -15.27
C VAL A 28 -6.90 -10.46 -14.77
N GLU A 29 -7.01 -9.44 -15.62
CA GLU A 29 -6.68 -8.06 -15.28
C GLU A 29 -7.62 -7.45 -14.23
N THR A 30 -8.85 -7.96 -14.12
CA THR A 30 -9.82 -7.53 -13.10
C THR A 30 -9.52 -8.19 -11.76
N VAL A 31 -9.08 -9.46 -11.76
CA VAL A 31 -8.81 -10.23 -10.53
C VAL A 31 -7.40 -9.97 -10.00
N TYR A 32 -6.43 -9.81 -10.90
CA TYR A 32 -5.03 -9.54 -10.57
C TYR A 32 -4.55 -8.22 -11.20
N PRO A 33 -5.13 -7.09 -10.81
CA PRO A 33 -4.76 -5.81 -11.39
C PRO A 33 -3.34 -5.42 -11.00
N LYS A 34 -2.64 -4.76 -11.92
CA LYS A 34 -1.33 -4.16 -11.60
C LYS A 34 -1.51 -3.04 -10.57
N LEU A 35 -0.82 -3.12 -9.44
CA LEU A 35 -1.04 -2.23 -8.31
C LEU A 35 -0.52 -0.81 -8.55
N GLN A 36 0.68 -0.65 -9.14
CA GLN A 36 1.27 0.67 -9.36
C GLN A 36 0.39 1.62 -10.20
N PRO A 37 -0.22 1.19 -11.33
CA PRO A 37 -1.13 2.04 -12.09
C PRO A 37 -2.35 2.51 -11.29
N MET A 38 -2.79 1.76 -10.28
CA MET A 38 -3.90 2.14 -9.42
C MET A 38 -3.63 3.40 -8.60
N LEU A 39 -2.36 3.71 -8.31
CA LEU A 39 -1.97 4.89 -7.52
C LEU A 39 -2.30 6.20 -8.24
N SER A 40 -2.27 6.20 -9.57
CA SER A 40 -2.55 7.38 -10.42
C SER A 40 -3.86 7.30 -11.19
N LEU A 41 -4.73 6.33 -10.88
CA LEU A 41 -5.96 6.07 -11.62
C LEU A 41 -6.91 7.29 -11.59
N SER A 42 -7.33 7.77 -12.76
CA SER A 42 -8.33 8.83 -12.85
C SER A 42 -9.74 8.30 -12.49
N ASN A 43 -10.67 9.19 -12.11
CA ASN A 43 -12.05 8.78 -11.83
C ASN A 43 -12.73 8.14 -13.06
N LYS A 44 -12.41 8.65 -14.26
CA LYS A 44 -12.94 8.11 -15.52
C LYS A 44 -12.40 6.71 -15.79
N ALA A 45 -11.08 6.51 -15.65
CA ALA A 45 -10.45 5.21 -15.82
C ALA A 45 -10.96 4.20 -14.78
N PHE A 46 -11.09 4.61 -13.52
CA PHE A 46 -11.69 3.79 -12.47
C PHE A 46 -13.10 3.32 -12.84
N LYS A 47 -13.96 4.25 -13.30
CA LYS A 47 -15.34 3.94 -13.66
C LYS A 47 -15.43 2.98 -14.85
N ASN A 48 -14.54 3.13 -15.83
CA ASN A 48 -14.50 2.25 -16.98
C ASN A 48 -14.02 0.82 -16.62
N GLN A 49 -12.99 0.72 -15.79
CA GLN A 49 -12.36 -0.58 -15.47
C GLN A 49 -13.07 -1.31 -14.33
N PHE A 50 -13.51 -0.60 -13.30
CA PHE A 50 -14.06 -1.19 -12.07
C PHE A 50 -15.51 -0.81 -11.79
N GLY A 51 -16.14 0.01 -12.65
CA GLY A 51 -17.49 0.54 -12.42
C GLY A 51 -18.58 -0.54 -12.35
N HIS A 52 -18.36 -1.69 -12.96
CA HIS A 52 -19.27 -2.84 -12.94
C HIS A 52 -19.19 -3.66 -11.63
N LEU A 53 -18.15 -3.47 -10.82
CA LEU A 53 -18.01 -4.19 -9.56
C LEU A 53 -18.96 -3.66 -8.49
N SER A 54 -19.49 -4.56 -7.67
CA SER A 54 -20.46 -4.24 -6.61
C SER A 54 -19.99 -3.20 -5.59
N GLY A 55 -18.68 -3.04 -5.40
CA GLY A 55 -18.08 -2.04 -4.50
C GLY A 55 -17.74 -0.71 -5.14
N SER A 56 -17.98 -0.53 -6.44
CA SER A 56 -17.53 0.65 -7.22
C SER A 56 -18.16 1.97 -6.78
N TRP A 57 -19.34 1.93 -6.12
CA TRP A 57 -20.01 3.10 -5.56
C TRP A 57 -19.17 3.84 -4.50
N ARG A 58 -18.20 3.16 -3.87
CA ARG A 58 -17.25 3.77 -2.92
C ARG A 58 -16.18 4.64 -3.60
N GLY A 59 -16.11 4.60 -4.93
CA GLY A 59 -15.08 5.28 -5.71
C GLY A 59 -13.70 4.62 -5.62
N LYS A 60 -12.70 5.28 -6.19
CA LYS A 60 -11.32 4.74 -6.29
C LYS A 60 -10.52 4.76 -4.99
N LYS A 61 -10.94 5.55 -3.97
CA LYS A 61 -10.17 5.74 -2.74
C LYS A 61 -9.80 4.43 -2.02
N PRO A 62 -10.74 3.49 -1.78
CA PRO A 62 -10.40 2.20 -1.14
C PRO A 62 -9.41 1.37 -1.97
N LEU A 63 -9.56 1.34 -3.30
CA LEU A 63 -8.64 0.61 -4.17
C LEU A 63 -7.22 1.19 -4.11
N GLN A 64 -7.11 2.50 -4.23
CA GLN A 64 -5.83 3.21 -4.17
C GLN A 64 -5.12 2.98 -2.83
N ARG A 65 -5.87 3.12 -1.71
CA ARG A 65 -5.34 2.83 -0.38
C ARG A 65 -4.85 1.39 -0.24
N ASN A 66 -5.66 0.43 -0.68
CA ASN A 66 -5.30 -0.99 -0.62
C ASN A 66 -4.10 -1.32 -1.52
N ALA A 67 -3.97 -0.68 -2.68
CA ALA A 67 -2.82 -0.84 -3.56
C ALA A 67 -1.52 -0.34 -2.89
N ILE A 68 -1.55 0.81 -2.20
CA ILE A 68 -0.39 1.32 -1.44
C ILE A 68 0.01 0.31 -0.35
N ILE A 69 -0.96 -0.19 0.43
CA ILE A 69 -0.72 -1.16 1.50
C ILE A 69 -0.14 -2.47 0.93
N ALA A 70 -0.71 -2.97 -0.17
CA ALA A 70 -0.24 -4.20 -0.80
C ALA A 70 1.19 -4.06 -1.33
N LEU A 71 1.53 -2.95 -1.99
CA LEU A 71 2.88 -2.67 -2.47
C LEU A 71 3.90 -2.60 -1.33
N ALA A 72 3.52 -1.98 -0.20
CA ALA A 72 4.37 -1.93 0.98
C ALA A 72 4.58 -3.33 1.59
N ASN A 73 3.52 -4.13 1.71
CA ASN A 73 3.60 -5.49 2.26
C ASN A 73 4.37 -6.48 1.34
N LEU A 74 4.31 -6.27 0.02
CA LEU A 74 5.10 -7.03 -0.95
C LEU A 74 6.58 -6.59 -0.98
N GLY A 75 6.92 -5.49 -0.33
CA GLY A 75 8.27 -4.93 -0.36
C GLY A 75 8.66 -4.35 -1.72
N ASP A 76 7.69 -3.96 -2.56
CA ASP A 76 7.96 -3.41 -3.89
C ASP A 76 8.47 -1.97 -3.81
N ARG A 77 9.79 -1.84 -3.70
CA ARG A 77 10.47 -0.55 -3.64
C ARG A 77 10.42 0.22 -4.96
N THR A 78 10.14 -0.45 -6.08
CA THR A 78 10.00 0.23 -7.37
C THR A 78 8.79 1.16 -7.41
N ALA A 79 7.83 0.94 -6.48
CA ALA A 79 6.65 1.79 -6.30
C ALA A 79 6.92 3.08 -5.52
N LEU A 80 8.07 3.23 -4.82
CA LEU A 80 8.38 4.39 -3.99
C LEU A 80 8.15 5.75 -4.68
N PRO A 81 8.56 5.96 -5.95
CA PRO A 81 8.29 7.25 -6.62
C PRO A 81 6.79 7.54 -6.80
N ALA A 82 5.98 6.50 -7.06
CA ALA A 82 4.54 6.66 -7.21
C ALA A 82 3.84 6.86 -5.84
N ILE A 83 4.29 6.16 -4.80
CA ILE A 83 3.82 6.33 -3.42
C ILE A 83 4.20 7.72 -2.91
N TRP A 84 5.40 8.22 -3.21
CA TRP A 84 5.81 9.58 -2.85
C TRP A 84 4.89 10.64 -3.44
N ARG A 85 4.50 10.50 -4.71
CA ARG A 85 3.49 11.40 -5.31
C ARG A 85 2.16 11.35 -4.58
N CYS A 86 1.70 10.16 -4.16
CA CYS A 86 0.50 10.05 -3.34
C CYS A 86 0.65 10.77 -1.99
N ALA A 87 1.84 10.72 -1.37
CA ALA A 87 2.13 11.37 -0.10
C ALA A 87 2.11 12.91 -0.21
N THR A 88 2.58 13.47 -1.33
CA THR A 88 2.77 14.91 -1.48
C THR A 88 1.68 15.62 -2.28
N GLU A 89 1.00 14.92 -3.19
CA GLU A 89 0.09 15.55 -4.15
C GLU A 89 -1.39 15.16 -3.96
N ASP A 90 -1.69 14.07 -3.22
CA ASP A 90 -3.09 13.65 -3.07
C ASP A 90 -3.84 14.58 -2.11
N VAL A 91 -5.01 15.03 -2.54
CA VAL A 91 -5.85 15.96 -1.73
C VAL A 91 -6.47 15.30 -0.50
N ARG A 92 -6.47 13.97 -0.42
CA ARG A 92 -7.14 13.20 0.64
C ARG A 92 -6.15 12.80 1.73
N PRO A 93 -6.33 13.22 2.97
CA PRO A 93 -5.40 12.94 4.07
C PRO A 93 -5.19 11.44 4.31
N VAL A 94 -6.24 10.62 4.21
CA VAL A 94 -6.12 9.17 4.37
C VAL A 94 -5.20 8.51 3.33
N ILE A 95 -5.11 9.05 2.11
CA ILE A 95 -4.18 8.54 1.09
C ILE A 95 -2.76 9.01 1.40
N ARG A 96 -2.57 10.30 1.75
CA ARG A 96 -1.26 10.83 2.15
C ARG A 96 -0.72 10.07 3.36
N GLY A 97 -1.51 9.89 4.43
CA GLY A 97 -1.12 9.13 5.60
C GLY A 97 -0.74 7.68 5.28
N THR A 98 -1.56 6.98 4.48
CA THR A 98 -1.22 5.62 4.04
C THR A 98 0.09 5.58 3.23
N ALA A 99 0.35 6.61 2.42
CA ALA A 99 1.59 6.71 1.65
C ALA A 99 2.80 6.99 2.55
N TYR A 100 2.69 7.86 3.57
CA TYR A 100 3.74 8.07 4.57
C TYR A 100 4.08 6.79 5.32
N TRP A 101 3.06 6.05 5.78
CA TRP A 101 3.25 4.74 6.39
C TRP A 101 4.01 3.78 5.46
N ALA A 102 3.61 3.70 4.18
CA ALA A 102 4.26 2.82 3.20
C ALA A 102 5.72 3.20 2.95
N ILE A 103 6.05 4.50 2.92
CA ILE A 103 7.43 4.98 2.79
C ILE A 103 8.25 4.55 4.01
N GLY A 104 7.70 4.64 5.23
CA GLY A 104 8.34 4.13 6.44
C GLY A 104 8.61 2.63 6.41
N GLN A 105 7.81 1.83 5.65
CA GLN A 105 8.05 0.39 5.46
C GLN A 105 9.09 0.11 4.36
N LEU A 106 9.05 0.81 3.25
CA LEU A 106 9.87 0.54 2.05
C LEU A 106 11.22 1.25 2.05
N GLY A 107 11.32 2.40 2.75
CA GLY A 107 12.51 3.27 2.77
C GLY A 107 13.69 2.75 3.58
N ILE A 108 13.60 1.56 4.17
CA ILE A 108 14.57 0.99 5.11
C ILE A 108 15.97 0.74 4.53
N LYS A 109 16.13 0.70 3.21
CA LYS A 109 17.46 0.54 2.57
C LYS A 109 18.20 1.86 2.38
N GLU A 110 17.47 2.95 2.30
CA GLU A 110 18.01 4.33 2.21
C GLU A 110 17.32 5.22 3.26
N PRO A 111 17.46 4.87 4.57
CA PRO A 111 16.63 5.47 5.60
C PRO A 111 16.94 6.96 5.81
N GLU A 112 18.20 7.39 5.65
CA GLU A 112 18.59 8.79 5.80
C GLU A 112 17.91 9.68 4.75
N GLN A 113 17.90 9.22 3.47
CA GLN A 113 17.29 9.96 2.36
C GLN A 113 15.78 10.12 2.56
N TRP A 114 15.09 9.04 2.97
CA TRP A 114 13.65 9.09 3.17
C TRP A 114 13.27 9.85 4.44
N LEU A 115 14.10 9.76 5.48
CA LEU A 115 13.92 10.53 6.70
C LEU A 115 13.96 12.04 6.43
N GLU A 116 14.97 12.52 5.68
CA GLU A 116 15.09 13.93 5.30
C GLU A 116 13.86 14.41 4.54
N ARG A 117 13.40 13.63 3.56
CA ARG A 117 12.20 13.96 2.77
C ARG A 117 10.93 14.02 3.60
N LEU A 118 10.73 13.06 4.51
CA LEU A 118 9.55 13.03 5.38
C LEU A 118 9.56 14.19 6.37
N GLN A 119 10.72 14.57 6.90
CA GLN A 119 10.85 15.73 7.80
C GLN A 119 10.45 17.04 7.09
N GLN A 120 10.77 17.20 5.81
CA GLN A 120 10.32 18.37 5.04
C GLN A 120 8.79 18.43 4.88
N CYS A 121 8.10 17.29 4.93
CA CYS A 121 6.63 17.24 4.87
C CYS A 121 5.98 17.57 6.22
N GLU A 122 6.69 17.47 7.35
CA GLU A 122 6.12 17.60 8.70
C GLU A 122 5.49 18.99 8.94
N GLU A 123 6.13 20.05 8.46
CA GLU A 123 5.62 21.42 8.55
C GLU A 123 4.51 21.72 7.53
N LEU A 124 4.43 20.93 6.46
CA LEU A 124 3.53 21.17 5.34
C LEU A 124 2.23 20.37 5.44
N GLU A 125 2.18 19.32 6.28
CA GLU A 125 0.99 18.48 6.41
C GLU A 125 -0.06 19.12 7.32
N PRO A 126 -1.20 19.60 6.78
CA PRO A 126 -2.20 20.31 7.56
C PRO A 126 -3.10 19.38 8.39
N GLU A 127 -3.27 18.13 7.94
CA GLU A 127 -4.28 17.24 8.47
C GLU A 127 -3.71 16.30 9.52
N GLU A 128 -4.30 16.27 10.70
CA GLU A 128 -3.83 15.47 11.83
C GLU A 128 -3.81 13.97 11.52
N GLU A 129 -4.82 13.46 10.79
CA GLU A 129 -4.90 12.05 10.37
C GLU A 129 -3.65 11.62 9.58
N ALA A 130 -3.18 12.46 8.67
CA ALA A 130 -1.99 12.18 7.87
C ALA A 130 -0.70 12.43 8.65
N ARG A 131 -0.70 13.44 9.55
CA ARG A 131 0.45 13.82 10.38
C ARG A 131 0.85 12.71 11.34
N VAL A 132 -0.10 12.02 11.95
CA VAL A 132 0.16 10.87 12.83
C VAL A 132 0.95 9.79 12.10
N GLU A 133 0.54 9.43 10.89
CA GLU A 133 1.24 8.42 10.08
C GLU A 133 2.62 8.92 9.61
N LEU A 134 2.74 10.20 9.30
CA LEU A 134 4.01 10.83 8.94
C LEU A 134 5.01 10.76 10.10
N GLN A 135 4.59 11.14 11.31
CA GLN A 135 5.44 11.08 12.50
C GLN A 135 5.85 9.64 12.84
N ALA A 136 4.93 8.68 12.74
CA ALA A 136 5.24 7.26 12.94
C ALA A 136 6.28 6.74 11.92
N ALA A 137 6.19 7.16 10.65
CA ALA A 137 7.16 6.82 9.63
C ALA A 137 8.55 7.43 9.90
N ILE A 138 8.59 8.70 10.32
CA ILE A 138 9.82 9.40 10.72
C ILE A 138 10.49 8.67 11.89
N GLU A 139 9.77 8.38 12.97
CA GLU A 139 10.33 7.69 14.14
C GLU A 139 10.85 6.29 13.79
N ARG A 140 10.14 5.57 12.93
CA ARG A 140 10.60 4.27 12.43
C ARG A 140 11.95 4.39 11.71
N LEU A 141 12.09 5.34 10.80
CA LEU A 141 13.34 5.54 10.04
C LEU A 141 14.47 6.05 10.93
N LYS A 142 14.21 6.94 11.89
CA LYS A 142 15.20 7.37 12.90
C LYS A 142 15.78 6.18 13.67
N THR A 143 14.92 5.26 14.10
CA THR A 143 15.35 4.05 14.81
C THR A 143 16.28 3.18 13.95
N ILE A 144 15.98 3.05 12.66
CA ILE A 144 16.80 2.27 11.73
C ILE A 144 18.16 2.96 11.49
N VAL A 145 18.18 4.28 11.31
CA VAL A 145 19.43 5.04 11.16
C VAL A 145 20.32 4.88 12.39
N ALA A 146 19.73 5.01 13.60
CA ALA A 146 20.46 4.87 14.86
C ALA A 146 21.07 3.46 15.02
N SER A 147 20.33 2.39 14.72
CA SER A 147 20.83 1.02 14.79
C SER A 147 21.95 0.74 13.79
N SER A 148 21.81 1.23 12.55
CA SER A 148 22.84 1.08 11.51
C SER A 148 24.14 1.83 11.83
N GLY A 149 24.05 2.96 12.56
CA GLY A 149 25.22 3.70 13.03
C GLY A 149 25.99 3.00 14.16
N ALA A 150 25.29 2.26 15.02
CA ALA A 150 25.90 1.49 16.11
C ALA A 150 26.72 0.31 15.56
N ASP A 151 26.18 -0.40 14.55
CA ASP A 151 26.88 -1.55 13.92
C ASP A 151 28.14 -1.13 13.15
N ARG A 152 28.17 0.07 12.55
CA ARG A 152 29.37 0.59 11.87
C ARG A 152 30.50 0.93 12.86
N LYS A 153 30.18 1.43 14.04
CA LYS A 153 31.19 1.76 15.06
C LYS A 153 31.82 0.51 15.67
N ASN A 154 31.09 -0.59 15.81
CA ASN A 154 31.64 -1.85 16.33
C ASN A 154 32.58 -2.57 15.34
N LYS A 155 32.39 -2.38 14.02
CA LYS A 155 33.25 -2.99 12.99
C LYS A 155 34.54 -2.24 12.70
N SER A 156 34.72 -1.06 13.26
CA SER A 156 35.95 -0.23 13.06
C SER A 156 36.97 -0.36 14.19
N VAL A 157 36.74 -1.27 15.17
CA VAL A 157 37.60 -1.46 16.36
C VAL A 157 38.36 -2.80 16.30
N ASP A 158 38.18 -3.62 15.28
CA ASP A 158 38.97 -4.82 14.95
C ASP A 158 39.90 -4.57 13.77
#